data_fdc5458ebd3159a655b4e4f8e89f70ce
#
_entry.id   fdc5458ebd3159a655b4e4f8e89f70ce
#
_cell.length_a   1.000
_cell.length_b   1.000
_cell.length_c   1.000
_cell.angle_alpha   90.00
_cell.angle_beta   90.00
_cell.angle_gamma   90.00
#
_symmetry.space_group_name_H-M   'P 1'
#
loop_
_entity.id
_entity.type
_entity.pdbx_description
1 polymer ?
#
loop_
_entity_poly.entity_id
_entity_poly.type
_entity_poly.pdbx_seq_one_letter_code
_entity_poly.pdbx_strand_id
1 'polypeptide(L)'
;MMIKLNELKKIGWDSISLKGHIIKPKMMYITEDIVTYIEGMELDEQFIIDFWIDIYVNNLEEEEEMKIGYIKGSLFTPMDFTRFDIDFYDVADCRGWDFYDMACAIIGKDKNVRPEIAREYDTICYIDDFYINKQYRNYGIGSYVINSIDEILYFYSNLFPNKLIVLPQPRVVNKSKGHQNVSEKNRNKDLLMEKLIAFYKKNGFDFIENTKYMQKKIV
;
A
#
# COMPACT_ATOMS: atom_id res chain seq x y z
N MET A 1 10.83 8.28 13.72
CA MET A 1 11.71 7.22 14.32
C MET A 1 12.94 7.12 13.43
N MET A 2 14.13 7.43 13.95
CA MET A 2 15.36 7.36 13.14
C MET A 2 15.67 5.91 12.78
N ILE A 3 16.06 5.70 11.52
CA ILE A 3 16.69 4.45 11.09
C ILE A 3 17.93 4.24 11.95
N LYS A 4 18.18 3.02 12.36
CA LYS A 4 19.42 2.66 13.04
C LYS A 4 20.57 2.60 12.01
N LEU A 5 20.87 3.74 11.38
CA LEU A 5 21.85 3.86 10.32
C LEU A 5 23.24 3.36 10.79
N ASN A 6 23.58 3.63 12.05
CA ASN A 6 24.85 3.15 12.62
C ASN A 6 24.93 1.60 12.71
N GLU A 7 23.78 0.91 12.81
CA GLU A 7 23.76 -0.56 12.79
C GLU A 7 23.84 -1.09 11.34
N LEU A 8 23.24 -0.38 10.37
CA LEU A 8 23.38 -0.71 8.95
C LEU A 8 24.82 -0.53 8.48
N LYS A 9 25.51 0.53 8.92
CA LYS A 9 26.93 0.76 8.61
C LYS A 9 27.83 -0.35 9.10
N LYS A 10 27.53 -0.98 10.24
CA LYS A 10 28.30 -2.13 10.76
C LYS A 10 28.24 -3.36 9.84
N ILE A 11 27.27 -3.46 8.97
CA ILE A 11 27.10 -4.53 7.98
C ILE A 11 27.36 -4.07 6.55
N GLY A 12 28.05 -2.92 6.39
CA GLY A 12 28.54 -2.41 5.12
C GLY A 12 27.55 -1.57 4.31
N TRP A 13 26.48 -1.02 4.94
CA TRP A 13 25.49 -0.23 4.22
C TRP A 13 25.33 1.18 4.78
N ASP A 14 25.44 2.17 3.91
CA ASP A 14 25.49 3.60 4.28
C ASP A 14 24.14 4.31 4.20
N SER A 15 23.26 3.87 3.30
CA SER A 15 21.99 4.54 3.06
C SER A 15 20.89 3.59 2.58
N ILE A 16 19.66 4.11 2.56
CA ILE A 16 18.50 3.44 1.97
C ILE A 16 17.98 4.29 0.84
N SER A 17 17.72 3.70 -0.31
CA SER A 17 17.04 4.33 -1.41
C SER A 17 15.71 3.63 -1.74
N LEU A 18 14.75 4.42 -2.21
CA LEU A 18 13.42 3.96 -2.58
C LEU A 18 13.20 4.33 -4.04
N LYS A 19 13.02 3.32 -4.90
CA LYS A 19 12.78 3.50 -6.33
C LYS A 19 11.35 3.12 -6.67
N GLY A 20 10.53 4.12 -6.96
CA GLY A 20 9.13 3.94 -7.28
C GLY A 20 8.88 3.67 -8.75
N HIS A 21 7.94 2.79 -9.02
CA HIS A 21 7.31 2.58 -10.31
C HIS A 21 5.81 2.78 -10.13
N ILE A 22 5.25 3.77 -10.81
CA ILE A 22 3.81 4.00 -10.80
C ILE A 22 3.28 3.59 -12.17
N ILE A 23 2.38 2.63 -12.17
CA ILE A 23 1.55 2.32 -13.32
C ILE A 23 0.42 3.34 -13.28
N LYS A 24 0.64 4.47 -13.96
CA LYS A 24 -0.44 5.44 -14.12
C LYS A 24 -1.48 4.82 -15.05
N PRO A 25 -2.76 4.82 -14.67
CA PRO A 25 -3.79 4.70 -15.67
C PRO A 25 -3.50 5.76 -16.74
N LYS A 26 -3.82 5.49 -17.98
CA LYS A 26 -3.77 6.51 -19.03
C LYS A 26 -4.79 7.58 -18.67
N MET A 27 -4.40 8.49 -17.74
CA MET A 27 -5.25 9.63 -17.41
C MET A 27 -5.44 10.46 -18.64
N MET A 28 -6.60 10.33 -19.19
CA MET A 28 -7.12 11.34 -20.08
C MET A 28 -7.51 12.54 -19.23
N TYR A 29 -7.09 13.70 -19.69
CA TYR A 29 -7.55 14.96 -19.15
C TYR A 29 -9.07 14.99 -19.19
N ILE A 30 -9.69 15.20 -18.03
CA ILE A 30 -11.13 15.33 -17.88
C ILE A 30 -11.52 16.67 -18.51
N THR A 31 -11.89 16.66 -19.77
CA THR A 31 -12.69 17.72 -20.40
C THR A 31 -14.14 17.27 -20.42
N GLU A 32 -15.10 18.20 -20.54
CA GLU A 32 -16.55 17.93 -20.48
C GLU A 32 -17.07 16.91 -21.53
N ASP A 33 -16.23 16.45 -22.46
CA ASP A 33 -16.54 15.50 -23.53
C ASP A 33 -16.20 14.02 -23.20
N ILE A 34 -16.03 13.67 -21.92
CA ILE A 34 -15.48 12.36 -21.47
C ILE A 34 -16.38 11.17 -21.73
N VAL A 35 -17.68 11.36 -21.86
CA VAL A 35 -18.64 10.25 -22.01
C VAL A 35 -18.34 9.36 -23.22
N THR A 36 -17.64 9.85 -24.22
CA THR A 36 -17.36 9.14 -25.48
C THR A 36 -16.09 8.29 -25.50
N TYR A 37 -15.22 8.40 -24.49
CA TYR A 37 -13.90 7.73 -24.52
C TYR A 37 -13.76 6.54 -23.59
N ILE A 38 -14.80 6.23 -22.80
CA ILE A 38 -14.81 5.12 -21.83
C ILE A 38 -15.09 3.76 -22.49
N GLU A 39 -15.51 3.76 -23.76
CA GLU A 39 -15.72 2.52 -24.51
C GLU A 39 -14.39 1.83 -24.79
N GLY A 40 -14.04 0.85 -23.94
CA GLY A 40 -12.90 -0.05 -24.14
C GLY A 40 -11.80 -0.03 -23.08
N MET A 41 -11.87 0.82 -22.04
CA MET A 41 -11.00 0.73 -20.87
C MET A 41 -11.72 -0.05 -19.75
N GLU A 42 -11.00 -0.93 -19.07
CA GLU A 42 -11.52 -1.54 -17.85
C GLU A 42 -11.74 -0.47 -16.77
N LEU A 43 -12.85 -0.52 -16.04
CA LEU A 43 -13.26 0.51 -15.08
C LEU A 43 -12.20 0.77 -14.01
N ASP A 44 -11.46 -0.24 -13.62
CA ASP A 44 -10.41 -0.14 -12.61
C ASP A 44 -9.18 0.64 -13.10
N GLU A 45 -8.86 0.61 -14.39
CA GLU A 45 -7.72 1.33 -14.96
C GLU A 45 -7.88 2.86 -14.93
N GLN A 46 -9.11 3.35 -14.72
CA GLN A 46 -9.42 4.78 -14.75
C GLN A 46 -9.32 5.45 -13.39
N PHE A 47 -9.66 4.73 -12.33
CA PHE A 47 -9.87 5.30 -10.99
C PHE A 47 -8.87 4.81 -9.96
N ILE A 48 -8.06 3.82 -10.30
CA ILE A 48 -7.09 3.22 -9.39
C ILE A 48 -5.69 3.30 -9.99
N ILE A 49 -4.77 3.86 -9.23
CA ILE A 49 -3.35 3.97 -9.61
C ILE A 49 -2.56 2.93 -8.84
N ASP A 50 -2.02 1.95 -9.53
CA ASP A 50 -1.13 0.98 -8.90
C ASP A 50 0.27 1.54 -8.75
N PHE A 51 0.92 1.17 -7.64
CA PHE A 51 2.29 1.52 -7.39
C PHE A 51 3.12 0.32 -6.93
N TRP A 52 4.39 0.38 -7.22
CA TRP A 52 5.42 -0.52 -6.74
C TRP A 52 6.66 0.29 -6.37
N ILE A 53 7.14 0.15 -5.15
CA ILE A 53 8.33 0.83 -4.66
C ILE A 53 9.33 -0.21 -4.20
N ASP A 54 10.46 -0.28 -4.87
CA ASP A 54 11.58 -1.14 -4.50
C ASP A 54 12.43 -0.46 -3.42
N ILE A 55 12.88 -1.27 -2.47
CA ILE A 55 13.67 -0.83 -1.32
C ILE A 55 15.08 -1.36 -1.50
N TYR A 56 16.06 -0.46 -1.50
CA TYR A 56 17.47 -0.77 -1.66
C TYR A 56 18.27 -0.31 -0.44
N VAL A 57 19.36 -0.98 -0.19
CA VAL A 57 20.45 -0.49 0.65
C VAL A 57 21.64 -0.22 -0.24
N ASN A 58 22.41 0.82 0.09
CA ASN A 58 23.54 1.26 -0.71
C ASN A 58 24.81 1.28 0.13
N ASN A 59 25.91 0.79 -0.45
CA ASN A 59 27.27 1.01 0.01
C ASN A 59 27.89 2.07 -0.92
N LEU A 60 28.13 3.27 -0.38
CA LEU A 60 28.62 4.40 -1.17
C LEU A 60 30.11 4.28 -1.50
N GLU A 61 30.89 3.56 -0.69
CA GLU A 61 32.31 3.36 -0.92
C GLU A 61 32.59 2.33 -2.05
N GLU A 62 31.76 1.29 -2.12
CA GLU A 62 31.87 0.21 -3.09
C GLU A 62 30.96 0.42 -4.32
N GLU A 63 30.19 1.52 -4.33
CA GLU A 63 29.16 1.81 -5.35
C GLU A 63 28.15 0.65 -5.54
N GLU A 64 27.93 -0.13 -4.48
CA GLU A 64 27.03 -1.26 -4.51
C GLU A 64 25.60 -0.87 -4.07
N GLU A 65 24.64 -1.40 -4.80
CA GLU A 65 23.21 -1.28 -4.47
C GLU A 65 22.57 -2.67 -4.43
N MET A 66 21.84 -2.97 -3.35
CA MET A 66 21.17 -4.24 -3.21
C MET A 66 19.70 -4.05 -2.88
N LYS A 67 18.82 -4.67 -3.68
CA LYS A 67 17.39 -4.72 -3.40
C LYS A 67 17.12 -5.63 -2.21
N ILE A 68 16.49 -5.08 -1.18
CA ILE A 68 16.21 -5.77 0.08
C ILE A 68 14.72 -5.99 0.35
N GLY A 69 13.86 -5.36 -0.45
CA GLY A 69 12.43 -5.48 -0.26
C GLY A 69 11.63 -4.67 -1.26
N TYR A 70 10.33 -4.58 -1.01
CA TYR A 70 9.42 -3.75 -1.78
C TYR A 70 8.14 -3.45 -0.98
N ILE A 71 7.41 -2.44 -1.42
CA ILE A 71 6.03 -2.17 -1.04
C ILE A 71 5.21 -1.92 -2.30
N LYS A 72 4.02 -2.49 -2.38
CA LYS A 72 3.09 -2.30 -3.48
C LYS A 72 1.67 -2.08 -2.97
N GLY A 73 0.86 -1.46 -3.80
CA GLY A 73 -0.53 -1.18 -3.47
C GLY A 73 -1.20 -0.32 -4.53
N SER A 74 -2.29 0.30 -4.13
CA SER A 74 -3.13 1.10 -5.01
C SER A 74 -3.53 2.41 -4.35
N LEU A 75 -3.60 3.48 -5.15
CA LEU A 75 -4.15 4.78 -4.79
C LEU A 75 -5.50 4.96 -5.47
N PHE A 76 -6.48 5.47 -4.76
CA PHE A 76 -7.78 5.82 -5.32
C PHE A 76 -8.45 6.93 -4.52
N THR A 77 -9.33 7.69 -5.18
CA THR A 77 -10.14 8.74 -4.56
C THR A 77 -11.60 8.29 -4.60
N PRO A 78 -12.21 7.95 -3.44
CA PRO A 78 -13.58 7.41 -3.40
C PRO A 78 -14.64 8.29 -4.06
N MET A 79 -14.47 9.61 -4.01
CA MET A 79 -15.39 10.56 -4.66
C MET A 79 -15.45 10.43 -6.16
N ASP A 80 -14.37 10.01 -6.80
CA ASP A 80 -14.37 9.87 -8.26
C ASP A 80 -15.39 8.83 -8.71
N PHE A 81 -15.56 7.74 -7.95
CA PHE A 81 -16.58 6.73 -8.22
C PHE A 81 -18.00 7.32 -8.13
N THR A 82 -18.30 8.05 -7.04
CA THR A 82 -19.62 8.70 -6.85
C THR A 82 -19.86 9.77 -7.91
N ARG A 83 -18.85 10.58 -8.24
CA ARG A 83 -18.97 11.66 -9.22
C ARG A 83 -19.32 11.16 -10.61
N PHE A 84 -18.84 9.96 -10.97
CA PHE A 84 -19.08 9.35 -12.28
C PHE A 84 -20.19 8.30 -12.26
N ASP A 85 -20.95 8.21 -11.13
CA ASP A 85 -22.04 7.22 -10.96
C ASP A 85 -21.56 5.76 -11.14
N ILE A 86 -20.35 5.49 -10.66
CA ILE A 86 -19.75 4.16 -10.74
C ILE A 86 -19.86 3.48 -9.39
N ASP A 87 -20.35 2.24 -9.38
CA ASP A 87 -20.39 1.45 -8.17
C ASP A 87 -18.96 0.97 -7.81
N PHE A 88 -18.46 1.43 -6.66
CA PHE A 88 -17.13 1.06 -6.19
C PHE A 88 -16.97 -0.45 -5.98
N TYR A 89 -18.05 -1.16 -5.66
CA TYR A 89 -18.00 -2.62 -5.55
C TYR A 89 -17.75 -3.30 -6.89
N ASP A 90 -18.34 -2.80 -7.98
CA ASP A 90 -18.14 -3.34 -9.32
C ASP A 90 -16.67 -3.18 -9.74
N VAL A 91 -16.10 -2.00 -9.49
CA VAL A 91 -14.67 -1.75 -9.75
C VAL A 91 -13.78 -2.63 -8.87
N ALA A 92 -14.13 -2.78 -7.59
CA ALA A 92 -13.35 -3.59 -6.66
C ALA A 92 -13.39 -5.08 -7.01
N ASP A 93 -14.52 -5.58 -7.52
CA ASP A 93 -14.68 -6.98 -7.96
C ASP A 93 -13.81 -7.27 -9.21
N CYS A 94 -13.74 -6.33 -10.15
CA CYS A 94 -12.85 -6.43 -11.31
C CYS A 94 -11.36 -6.52 -10.91
N ARG A 95 -10.96 -5.90 -9.79
CA ARG A 95 -9.58 -5.92 -9.28
C ARG A 95 -9.19 -7.22 -8.56
N GLY A 96 -10.18 -8.01 -8.18
CA GLY A 96 -10.00 -9.28 -7.49
C GLY A 96 -10.31 -9.25 -6.00
N TRP A 97 -10.32 -10.43 -5.42
CA TRP A 97 -10.88 -10.70 -4.10
C TRP A 97 -10.30 -9.86 -2.96
N ASP A 98 -8.98 -9.66 -2.92
CA ASP A 98 -8.33 -8.91 -1.83
C ASP A 98 -8.76 -7.42 -1.84
N PHE A 99 -8.91 -6.84 -3.04
CA PHE A 99 -9.37 -5.46 -3.19
C PHE A 99 -10.88 -5.32 -2.89
N TYR A 100 -11.69 -6.27 -3.37
CA TYR A 100 -13.13 -6.34 -3.07
C TYR A 100 -13.40 -6.47 -1.56
N ASP A 101 -12.66 -7.35 -0.87
CA ASP A 101 -12.80 -7.53 0.57
C ASP A 101 -12.38 -6.25 1.36
N MET A 102 -11.38 -5.53 0.88
CA MET A 102 -11.04 -4.20 1.42
C MET A 102 -12.16 -3.20 1.16
N ALA A 103 -12.73 -3.17 -0.04
CA ALA A 103 -13.85 -2.29 -0.37
C ALA A 103 -15.04 -2.55 0.56
N CYS A 104 -15.39 -3.81 0.80
CA CYS A 104 -16.43 -4.20 1.76
C CYS A 104 -16.13 -3.70 3.19
N ALA A 105 -14.87 -3.61 3.57
CA ALA A 105 -14.48 -3.13 4.89
C ALA A 105 -14.62 -1.61 5.05
N ILE A 106 -14.47 -0.84 3.98
CA ILE A 106 -14.48 0.63 4.03
C ILE A 106 -15.80 1.27 3.60
N ILE A 107 -16.67 0.53 2.92
CA ILE A 107 -17.97 1.02 2.46
C ILE A 107 -19.02 0.81 3.56
N GLY A 108 -19.89 1.83 3.73
CA GLY A 108 -21.04 1.78 4.62
C GLY A 108 -22.26 1.09 3.98
N LYS A 109 -23.32 0.96 4.79
CA LYS A 109 -24.60 0.36 4.33
C LYS A 109 -25.30 1.17 3.24
N ASP A 110 -24.98 2.44 3.12
CA ASP A 110 -25.46 3.38 2.12
C ASP A 110 -24.68 3.35 0.82
N LYS A 111 -23.78 2.37 0.65
CA LYS A 111 -22.87 2.21 -0.48
C LYS A 111 -21.81 3.32 -0.64
N ASN A 112 -21.72 4.24 0.30
CA ASN A 112 -20.67 5.25 0.33
C ASN A 112 -19.50 4.82 1.21
N VAL A 113 -18.30 5.33 0.93
CA VAL A 113 -17.16 5.14 1.83
C VAL A 113 -17.51 5.77 3.18
N ARG A 114 -17.27 5.04 4.25
CA ARG A 114 -17.59 5.50 5.61
C ARG A 114 -16.85 6.82 5.91
N PRO A 115 -17.54 7.86 6.42
CA PRO A 115 -16.93 9.18 6.66
C PRO A 115 -15.72 9.15 7.60
N GLU A 116 -15.66 8.17 8.50
CA GLU A 116 -14.50 7.94 9.37
C GLU A 116 -13.29 7.38 8.62
N ILE A 117 -13.51 6.79 7.43
CA ILE A 117 -12.45 6.28 6.56
C ILE A 117 -11.95 7.37 5.63
N ALA A 118 -12.83 8.01 4.87
CA ALA A 118 -12.45 9.07 3.96
C ALA A 118 -13.51 10.16 3.89
N ARG A 119 -13.06 11.40 3.70
CA ARG A 119 -13.89 12.54 3.33
C ARG A 119 -13.95 12.66 1.81
N GLU A 120 -14.75 13.60 1.34
CA GLU A 120 -15.10 13.81 -0.07
C GLU A 120 -13.91 13.82 -1.04
N TYR A 121 -12.77 14.38 -0.65
CA TYR A 121 -11.59 14.51 -1.53
C TYR A 121 -10.37 13.75 -1.02
N ASP A 122 -10.56 12.86 -0.04
CA ASP A 122 -9.43 12.10 0.50
C ASP A 122 -8.98 11.04 -0.50
N THR A 123 -7.69 10.99 -0.74
CA THR A 123 -7.04 9.89 -1.45
C THR A 123 -6.67 8.79 -0.47
N ILE A 124 -7.08 7.58 -0.77
CA ILE A 124 -6.74 6.38 0.00
C ILE A 124 -5.59 5.64 -0.68
N CYS A 125 -4.61 5.25 0.12
CA CYS A 125 -3.58 4.30 -0.27
C CYS A 125 -3.87 2.94 0.38
N TYR A 126 -4.19 1.94 -0.41
CA TYR A 126 -4.26 0.56 0.03
C TYR A 126 -2.91 -0.13 -0.19
N ILE A 127 -2.28 -0.56 0.90
CA ILE A 127 -1.03 -1.32 0.86
C ILE A 127 -1.39 -2.81 0.75
N ASP A 128 -1.21 -3.38 -0.43
CA ASP A 128 -1.49 -4.79 -0.70
C ASP A 128 -0.38 -5.72 -0.19
N ASP A 129 0.87 -5.35 -0.43
CA ASP A 129 2.01 -6.17 -0.02
C ASP A 129 3.20 -5.32 0.41
N PHE A 130 3.81 -5.69 1.52
CA PHE A 130 5.00 -5.06 2.05
C PHE A 130 5.98 -6.10 2.55
N TYR A 131 7.15 -6.15 1.94
CA TYR A 131 8.16 -7.14 2.23
C TYR A 131 9.54 -6.53 2.42
N ILE A 132 10.23 -7.00 3.45
CA ILE A 132 11.66 -6.75 3.69
C ILE A 132 12.35 -8.08 3.95
N ASN A 133 13.46 -8.34 3.30
CA ASN A 133 14.29 -9.51 3.50
C ASN A 133 14.64 -9.70 4.97
N LYS A 134 14.52 -10.92 5.45
CA LYS A 134 14.62 -11.25 6.89
C LYS A 134 15.87 -10.69 7.56
N GLN A 135 17.01 -10.75 6.87
CA GLN A 135 18.30 -10.27 7.40
C GLN A 135 18.37 -8.75 7.61
N TYR A 136 17.50 -7.97 6.92
CA TYR A 136 17.42 -6.51 7.03
C TYR A 136 16.27 -6.02 7.91
N ARG A 137 15.58 -6.94 8.60
CA ARG A 137 14.53 -6.58 9.54
C ARG A 137 15.12 -6.09 10.86
N ASN A 138 14.32 -5.34 11.63
CA ASN A 138 14.66 -4.77 12.95
C ASN A 138 15.67 -3.60 12.92
N TYR A 139 16.12 -3.14 11.75
CA TYR A 139 16.94 -1.93 11.60
C TYR A 139 16.11 -0.64 11.48
N GLY A 140 14.78 -0.71 11.58
CA GLY A 140 13.90 0.45 11.45
C GLY A 140 13.46 0.75 10.01
N ILE A 141 13.96 0.00 9.02
CA ILE A 141 13.69 0.22 7.59
C ILE A 141 12.17 0.20 7.29
N GLY A 142 11.46 -0.79 7.81
CA GLY A 142 10.01 -0.88 7.58
C GLY A 142 9.24 0.33 8.09
N SER A 143 9.61 0.84 9.26
CA SER A 143 8.99 2.05 9.80
C SER A 143 9.35 3.30 9.01
N TYR A 144 10.59 3.38 8.51
CA TYR A 144 11.00 4.47 7.62
C TYR A 144 10.15 4.47 6.35
N VAL A 145 10.04 3.33 5.65
CA VAL A 145 9.24 3.21 4.42
C VAL A 145 7.79 3.61 4.65
N ILE A 146 7.14 3.08 5.69
CA ILE A 146 5.74 3.40 6.02
C ILE A 146 5.53 4.89 6.37
N ASN A 147 6.54 5.55 6.93
CA ASN A 147 6.43 6.97 7.31
C ASN A 147 6.91 7.93 6.21
N SER A 148 7.43 7.42 5.11
CA SER A 148 7.84 8.22 3.94
C SER A 148 7.03 7.90 2.69
N ILE A 149 6.08 6.97 2.78
CA ILE A 149 5.35 6.48 1.60
C ILE A 149 4.48 7.58 0.96
N ASP A 150 3.91 8.45 1.75
CA ASP A 150 3.09 9.57 1.32
C ASP A 150 3.87 10.55 0.47
N GLU A 151 5.08 10.96 0.91
CA GLU A 151 5.97 11.82 0.16
C GLU A 151 6.42 11.17 -1.17
N ILE A 152 6.73 9.87 -1.13
CA ILE A 152 7.15 9.13 -2.31
C ILE A 152 6.00 9.01 -3.31
N LEU A 153 4.81 8.67 -2.85
CA LEU A 153 3.63 8.56 -3.71
C LEU A 153 3.27 9.92 -4.31
N TYR A 154 3.33 10.99 -3.53
CA TYR A 154 3.13 12.35 -4.05
C TYR A 154 4.15 12.70 -5.15
N PHE A 155 5.43 12.40 -4.92
CA PHE A 155 6.47 12.67 -5.92
C PHE A 155 6.22 11.98 -7.27
N TYR A 156 5.76 10.72 -7.25
CA TYR A 156 5.55 9.95 -8.47
C TYR A 156 4.17 10.12 -9.10
N SER A 157 3.10 10.29 -8.31
CA SER A 157 1.71 10.34 -8.79
C SER A 157 1.09 11.73 -8.79
N ASN A 158 1.70 12.67 -8.05
CA ASN A 158 1.11 13.98 -7.72
C ASN A 158 -0.19 13.85 -6.88
N LEU A 159 -0.42 12.68 -6.26
CA LEU A 159 -1.51 12.44 -5.32
C LEU A 159 -0.95 12.22 -3.93
N PHE A 160 -1.45 12.99 -2.97
CA PHE A 160 -1.08 12.86 -1.57
C PHE A 160 -2.11 11.97 -0.87
N PRO A 161 -1.73 10.80 -0.37
CA PRO A 161 -2.67 9.96 0.35
C PRO A 161 -2.99 10.58 1.72
N ASN A 162 -4.27 10.77 1.99
CA ASN A 162 -4.75 11.23 3.30
C ASN A 162 -4.83 10.07 4.29
N LYS A 163 -4.91 8.85 3.76
CA LYS A 163 -5.05 7.64 4.57
C LYS A 163 -4.35 6.44 3.96
N LEU A 164 -3.67 5.68 4.81
CA LEU A 164 -3.14 4.36 4.47
C LEU A 164 -4.05 3.29 5.05
N ILE A 165 -4.36 2.27 4.25
CA ILE A 165 -5.11 1.08 4.68
C ILE A 165 -4.26 -0.15 4.40
N VAL A 166 -4.30 -1.13 5.31
CA VAL A 166 -3.54 -2.37 5.20
C VAL A 166 -4.30 -3.53 5.83
N LEU A 167 -4.17 -4.71 5.25
CA LEU A 167 -4.53 -5.96 5.88
C LEU A 167 -3.27 -6.55 6.54
N PRO A 168 -3.19 -6.62 7.88
CA PRO A 168 -2.03 -7.21 8.55
C PRO A 168 -2.04 -8.72 8.40
N GLN A 169 -1.55 -9.22 7.26
CA GLN A 169 -1.52 -10.64 6.95
C GLN A 169 -0.07 -11.13 6.76
N PRO A 170 0.44 -12.04 7.60
CA PRO A 170 1.79 -12.55 7.47
C PRO A 170 1.94 -13.36 6.19
N ARG A 171 2.97 -13.05 5.41
CA ARG A 171 3.32 -13.76 4.18
C ARG A 171 4.66 -14.47 4.31
N VAL A 172 4.82 -15.60 3.63
CA VAL A 172 6.08 -16.32 3.52
C VAL A 172 6.51 -16.35 2.07
N VAL A 173 7.83 -16.26 1.86
CA VAL A 173 8.40 -16.40 0.52
C VAL A 173 8.51 -17.89 0.19
N ASN A 174 7.84 -18.30 -0.85
CA ASN A 174 8.05 -19.61 -1.46
C ASN A 174 8.95 -19.44 -2.68
N LYS A 175 10.10 -20.11 -2.72
CA LYS A 175 11.08 -19.97 -3.80
C LYS A 175 10.51 -20.28 -5.20
N SER A 176 9.48 -21.13 -5.28
CA SER A 176 8.87 -21.53 -6.55
C SER A 176 7.58 -20.77 -6.90
N LYS A 177 6.91 -20.15 -5.92
CA LYS A 177 5.58 -19.55 -6.09
C LYS A 177 5.50 -18.08 -5.63
N GLY A 178 6.64 -17.48 -5.27
CA GLY A 178 6.68 -16.12 -4.76
C GLY A 178 6.11 -15.97 -3.34
N HIS A 179 5.55 -14.81 -3.04
CA HIS A 179 4.97 -14.52 -1.73
C HIS A 179 3.62 -15.21 -1.58
N GLN A 180 3.44 -15.92 -0.50
CA GLN A 180 2.19 -16.59 -0.16
C GLN A 180 1.78 -16.28 1.27
N ASN A 181 0.48 -16.28 1.52
CA ASN A 181 -0.04 -16.18 2.87
C ASN A 181 0.40 -17.37 3.71
N VAL A 182 0.71 -17.13 4.97
CA VAL A 182 1.06 -18.19 5.91
C VAL A 182 -0.14 -19.12 6.05
N SER A 183 0.06 -20.42 5.77
CA SER A 183 -0.99 -21.42 5.91
C SER A 183 -1.57 -21.42 7.33
N GLU A 184 -2.88 -21.65 7.45
CA GLU A 184 -3.57 -21.76 8.73
C GLU A 184 -3.01 -22.88 9.62
N LYS A 185 -2.42 -23.90 9.02
CA LYS A 185 -1.75 -24.98 9.73
C LYS A 185 -0.38 -24.63 10.31
N ASN A 186 0.14 -23.43 10.03
CA ASN A 186 1.43 -23.00 10.57
C ASN A 186 1.27 -22.57 12.03
N ARG A 187 1.85 -23.34 12.97
CA ARG A 187 1.80 -23.09 14.41
C ARG A 187 2.32 -21.70 14.84
N ASN A 188 3.10 -21.04 13.98
CA ASN A 188 3.64 -19.72 14.25
C ASN A 188 2.80 -18.60 13.62
N LYS A 189 1.68 -18.89 12.97
CA LYS A 189 0.87 -17.89 12.26
C LYS A 189 0.39 -16.79 13.21
N ASP A 190 -0.14 -17.18 14.38
CA ASP A 190 -0.67 -16.23 15.36
C ASP A 190 0.43 -15.32 15.91
N LEU A 191 1.60 -15.88 16.25
CA LEU A 191 2.74 -15.09 16.69
C LEU A 191 3.25 -14.13 15.61
N LEU A 192 3.25 -14.55 14.36
CA LEU A 192 3.62 -13.68 13.23
C LEU A 192 2.58 -12.57 13.02
N MET A 193 1.30 -12.88 13.17
CA MET A 193 0.20 -11.92 13.10
C MET A 193 0.33 -10.87 14.20
N GLU A 194 0.53 -11.29 15.45
CA GLU A 194 0.72 -10.38 16.59
C GLU A 194 1.90 -9.44 16.37
N LYS A 195 3.05 -9.95 15.89
CA LYS A 195 4.22 -9.12 15.58
C LYS A 195 3.93 -8.11 14.48
N LEU A 196 3.17 -8.50 13.46
CA LEU A 196 2.81 -7.64 12.35
C LEU A 196 1.83 -6.54 12.78
N ILE A 197 0.82 -6.90 13.57
CA ILE A 197 -0.11 -5.93 14.18
C ILE A 197 0.64 -4.94 15.08
N ALA A 198 1.55 -5.44 15.92
CA ALA A 198 2.38 -4.59 16.78
C ALA A 198 3.26 -3.63 15.96
N PHE A 199 3.81 -4.09 14.83
CA PHE A 199 4.56 -3.25 13.91
C PHE A 199 3.68 -2.12 13.34
N TYR A 200 2.48 -2.43 12.83
CA TYR A 200 1.58 -1.42 12.30
C TYR A 200 1.09 -0.44 13.37
N LYS A 201 0.70 -0.93 14.56
CA LYS A 201 0.31 -0.07 15.69
C LYS A 201 1.42 0.90 16.08
N LYS A 202 2.67 0.43 16.16
CA LYS A 202 3.84 1.28 16.44
C LYS A 202 4.04 2.39 15.39
N ASN A 203 3.57 2.18 14.17
CA ASN A 203 3.65 3.16 13.07
C ASN A 203 2.37 3.98 12.89
N GLY A 204 1.47 3.99 13.89
CA GLY A 204 0.30 4.85 13.93
C GLY A 204 -0.93 4.29 13.24
N PHE A 205 -0.98 2.98 13.00
CA PHE A 205 -2.18 2.31 12.49
C PHE A 205 -3.07 1.83 13.62
N ASP A 206 -4.37 1.98 13.45
CA ASP A 206 -5.41 1.40 14.29
C ASP A 206 -6.37 0.58 13.45
N PHE A 207 -7.05 -0.39 14.09
CA PHE A 207 -8.07 -1.17 13.41
C PHE A 207 -9.25 -0.30 12.97
N ILE A 208 -9.72 -0.56 11.75
CA ILE A 208 -11.02 -0.07 11.31
C ILE A 208 -12.08 -0.88 12.06
N GLU A 209 -13.00 -0.17 12.69
CA GLU A 209 -14.03 -0.78 13.55
C GLU A 209 -14.79 -1.91 12.84
N ASN A 210 -14.94 -3.04 13.52
CA ASN A 210 -15.60 -4.27 13.05
C ASN A 210 -14.98 -4.89 11.78
N THR A 211 -13.69 -4.62 11.53
CA THR A 211 -12.98 -5.22 10.39
C THR A 211 -11.62 -5.80 10.80
N LYS A 212 -11.00 -6.54 9.89
CA LYS A 212 -9.62 -7.04 10.02
C LYS A 212 -8.57 -6.07 9.47
N TYR A 213 -8.99 -4.96 8.87
CA TYR A 213 -8.12 -3.96 8.27
C TYR A 213 -7.65 -2.94 9.30
N MET A 214 -6.47 -2.40 9.07
CA MET A 214 -5.93 -1.30 9.86
C MET A 214 -5.76 -0.07 8.98
N GLN A 215 -5.92 1.12 9.58
CA GLN A 215 -5.76 2.40 8.92
C GLN A 215 -4.81 3.32 9.69
N LYS A 216 -4.13 4.19 8.94
CA LYS A 216 -3.34 5.30 9.47
C LYS A 216 -3.75 6.57 8.75
N LYS A 217 -4.10 7.62 9.50
CA LYS A 217 -4.33 8.95 8.95
C LYS A 217 -2.97 9.62 8.70
N ILE A 218 -2.80 10.21 7.54
CA ILE A 218 -1.68 11.08 7.20
C ILE A 218 -2.13 12.53 7.49
N VAL A 219 -1.32 13.26 8.22
CA VAL A 219 -1.64 14.64 8.70
C VAL A 219 -0.72 15.63 8.01
#